data_9e0db87e82577fa2ffcbe54fb6474fa2
#
_entry.id   9e0db87e82577fa2ffcbe54fb6474fa2
#
_cell.length_a   1.000
_cell.length_b   1.000
_cell.length_c   1.000
_cell.angle_alpha   90.00
_cell.angle_beta   90.00
_cell.angle_gamma   90.00
#
_symmetry.space_group_name_H-M   'P 1'
#
loop_
_entity.id
_entity.type
_entity.pdbx_description
1 polymer ?
#
loop_
_entity_poly.entity_id
_entity_poly.type
_entity_poly.pdbx_seq_one_letter_code
_entity_poly.pdbx_strand_id
1 'polypeptide(L)'
;MDTTTLIAYVVNCSVCFTISLMFLLTPAQKTSEGKIESFSMARMCLAGSSFLESIVSFFTILRILNEQDYLPLNYFTSPLFLFFAICFDLTACIYLLHGKRLSVRTIIAFIMPVVCIWLTHILVYIPLHGLTLSPDVYNVFLETPPAIFTCYMLYITLVIEGLGILWFVSKQITVFRQHIDNYYIGENKSRSRWLIAVALSLILYYVVSIIDIALFNRFLDNIFMWIRSFLALLNAVAFIKCRPVYWDIKPAFADMEVDHGYIFEPTPKPRPAHNNSNVTVSPDPADLAIRQPETLETKPAEEDCHRDSNYSTIDAIVTEWIGRADKPYLKESITIMQVADQMGLNTRLLSNYINNVKGKNFNAWINFLKVEETKRVLLEDRSRPLGEIAYEMGFTDSASLSKIFKSIEGIPPSVYRQRH
;
A
#
# COMPACT_ATOMS: atom_id res chain seq x y z
N MET A 1 -3.48 6.68 41.69
CA MET A 1 -3.37 6.01 40.36
C MET A 1 -2.18 5.04 40.41
N ASP A 2 -2.26 3.90 39.76
CA ASP A 2 -1.31 2.80 39.94
C ASP A 2 0.06 3.13 39.31
N THR A 3 1.14 2.83 40.03
CA THR A 3 2.52 2.99 39.52
C THR A 3 2.75 2.23 38.23
N THR A 4 2.00 1.13 38.01
CA THR A 4 2.02 0.33 36.78
C THR A 4 1.57 1.12 35.56
N THR A 5 0.53 1.97 35.68
CA THR A 5 0.05 2.83 34.61
C THR A 5 1.10 3.87 34.20
N LEU A 6 1.71 4.54 35.15
CA LEU A 6 2.78 5.49 34.89
C LEU A 6 3.95 4.83 34.15
N ILE A 7 4.37 3.65 34.59
CA ILE A 7 5.46 2.89 33.95
C ILE A 7 5.07 2.54 32.49
N ALA A 8 3.84 2.09 32.21
CA ALA A 8 3.38 1.75 30.88
C ALA A 8 3.47 2.96 29.91
N TYR A 9 3.00 4.14 30.36
CA TYR A 9 3.07 5.34 29.54
C TYR A 9 4.52 5.84 29.35
N VAL A 10 5.39 5.74 30.36
CA VAL A 10 6.81 6.11 30.25
C VAL A 10 7.52 5.20 29.25
N VAL A 11 7.25 3.89 29.28
CA VAL A 11 7.82 2.93 28.33
C VAL A 11 7.31 3.24 26.92
N ASN A 12 6.01 3.45 26.73
CA ASN A 12 5.45 3.76 25.41
C ASN A 12 6.04 5.06 24.84
N CYS A 13 6.11 6.12 25.64
CA CYS A 13 6.70 7.39 25.27
C CYS A 13 8.17 7.21 24.82
N SER A 14 8.96 6.50 25.61
CA SER A 14 10.39 6.26 25.33
C SER A 14 10.60 5.42 24.08
N VAL A 15 9.81 4.37 23.88
CA VAL A 15 9.87 3.50 22.69
C VAL A 15 9.50 4.29 21.45
N CYS A 16 8.37 4.98 21.44
CA CYS A 16 7.90 5.73 20.28
C CYS A 16 8.84 6.89 19.94
N PHE A 17 9.36 7.61 20.95
CA PHE A 17 10.35 8.68 20.73
C PHE A 17 11.65 8.14 20.13
N THR A 18 12.16 7.02 20.64
CA THR A 18 13.39 6.38 20.14
C THR A 18 13.22 5.93 18.69
N ILE A 19 12.09 5.29 18.35
CA ILE A 19 11.77 4.89 16.97
C ILE A 19 11.73 6.11 16.06
N SER A 20 11.03 7.17 16.47
CA SER A 20 10.94 8.41 15.70
C SER A 20 12.34 8.99 15.44
N LEU A 21 13.16 9.13 16.47
CA LEU A 21 14.50 9.67 16.35
C LEU A 21 15.40 8.81 15.43
N MET A 22 15.36 7.50 15.60
CA MET A 22 16.10 6.54 14.76
C MET A 22 15.72 6.70 13.28
N PHE A 23 14.42 6.80 12.98
CA PHE A 23 13.95 6.94 11.62
C PHE A 23 14.26 8.32 11.01
N LEU A 24 14.22 9.39 11.79
CA LEU A 24 14.56 10.74 11.34
C LEU A 24 16.06 10.91 11.08
N LEU A 25 16.91 10.40 11.99
CA LEU A 25 18.36 10.51 11.86
C LEU A 25 18.95 9.65 10.76
N THR A 26 18.23 8.63 10.27
CA THR A 26 18.69 7.84 9.14
C THR A 26 18.62 8.68 7.85
N PRO A 27 19.71 8.81 7.07
CA PRO A 27 19.73 9.64 5.88
C PRO A 27 18.65 9.21 4.86
N ALA A 28 17.96 10.18 4.27
CA ALA A 28 17.03 9.92 3.21
C ALA A 28 17.76 9.60 1.90
N GLN A 29 17.40 8.50 1.25
CA GLN A 29 17.93 8.16 -0.06
C GLN A 29 17.19 8.96 -1.13
N LYS A 30 17.95 9.41 -2.13
CA LYS A 30 17.43 10.16 -3.28
C LYS A 30 17.51 9.29 -4.53
N THR A 31 16.55 9.47 -5.41
CA THR A 31 16.57 8.89 -6.77
C THR A 31 17.60 9.59 -7.64
N SER A 32 17.89 9.03 -8.82
CA SER A 32 18.75 9.68 -9.85
C SER A 32 18.27 11.08 -10.25
N GLU A 33 16.95 11.35 -10.10
CA GLU A 33 16.35 12.66 -10.35
C GLU A 33 16.40 13.61 -9.14
N GLY A 34 17.07 13.24 -8.04
CA GLY A 34 17.19 14.04 -6.83
C GLY A 34 15.94 14.03 -5.92
N LYS A 35 14.87 13.31 -6.27
CA LYS A 35 13.66 13.15 -5.44
C LYS A 35 13.91 12.17 -4.28
N ILE A 36 13.26 12.42 -3.14
CA ILE A 36 13.31 11.49 -2.01
C ILE A 36 12.61 10.19 -2.43
N GLU A 37 13.26 9.08 -2.14
CA GLU A 37 12.78 7.77 -2.48
C GLU A 37 11.56 7.34 -1.66
N SER A 38 10.64 6.59 -2.26
CA SER A 38 9.35 6.19 -1.64
C SER A 38 9.53 5.42 -0.34
N PHE A 39 10.54 4.56 -0.23
CA PHE A 39 10.88 3.88 1.02
C PHE A 39 11.32 4.85 2.11
N SER A 40 12.12 5.86 1.76
CA SER A 40 12.54 6.92 2.69
C SER A 40 11.35 7.80 3.11
N MET A 41 10.40 8.06 2.20
CA MET A 41 9.15 8.76 2.52
C MET A 41 8.27 7.96 3.48
N ALA A 42 8.09 6.65 3.25
CA ALA A 42 7.38 5.77 4.17
C ALA A 42 8.00 5.80 5.58
N ARG A 43 9.33 5.74 5.66
CA ARG A 43 10.07 5.84 6.92
C ARG A 43 9.84 7.18 7.63
N MET A 44 9.85 8.30 6.89
CA MET A 44 9.59 9.62 7.46
C MET A 44 8.16 9.74 7.99
N CYS A 45 7.19 9.14 7.30
CA CYS A 45 5.82 9.06 7.78
C CYS A 45 5.72 8.25 9.09
N LEU A 46 6.37 7.09 9.17
CA LEU A 46 6.41 6.29 10.41
C LEU A 46 7.11 7.01 11.55
N ALA A 47 8.16 7.81 11.26
CA ALA A 47 8.78 8.67 12.25
C ALA A 47 7.81 9.73 12.78
N GLY A 48 7.03 10.37 11.90
CA GLY A 48 6.01 11.35 12.27
C GLY A 48 4.91 10.74 13.14
N SER A 49 4.40 9.56 12.75
CA SER A 49 3.42 8.81 13.53
C SER A 49 3.92 8.50 14.93
N SER A 50 5.10 7.88 15.05
CA SER A 50 5.72 7.56 16.35
C SER A 50 5.99 8.79 17.20
N PHE A 51 6.35 9.92 16.58
CA PHE A 51 6.55 11.17 17.29
C PHE A 51 5.24 11.70 17.91
N LEU A 52 4.15 11.70 17.17
CA LEU A 52 2.84 12.11 17.67
C LEU A 52 2.36 11.22 18.82
N GLU A 53 2.56 9.91 18.73
CA GLU A 53 2.26 8.95 19.79
C GLU A 53 3.10 9.23 21.06
N SER A 54 4.37 9.58 20.91
CA SER A 54 5.21 9.94 22.05
C SER A 54 4.74 11.23 22.74
N ILE A 55 4.27 12.22 21.97
CA ILE A 55 3.67 13.47 22.50
C ILE A 55 2.43 13.16 23.33
N VAL A 56 1.51 12.34 22.81
CA VAL A 56 0.28 11.96 23.53
C VAL A 56 0.62 11.26 24.84
N SER A 57 1.55 10.31 24.81
CA SER A 57 2.02 9.61 26.01
C SER A 57 2.68 10.55 27.01
N PHE A 58 3.49 11.50 26.53
CA PHE A 58 4.15 12.49 27.38
C PHE A 58 3.13 13.40 28.11
N PHE A 59 2.14 13.92 27.40
CA PHE A 59 1.09 14.71 28.05
C PHE A 59 0.28 13.89 29.07
N THR A 60 0.06 12.60 28.80
CA THR A 60 -0.59 11.71 29.76
C THR A 60 0.28 11.49 31.01
N ILE A 61 1.60 11.34 30.86
CA ILE A 61 2.54 11.26 32.00
C ILE A 61 2.48 12.53 32.84
N LEU A 62 2.53 13.72 32.22
CA LEU A 62 2.42 14.99 32.92
C LEU A 62 1.12 15.10 33.72
N ARG A 63 0.00 14.62 33.14
CA ARG A 63 -1.29 14.56 33.83
C ARG A 63 -1.22 13.68 35.08
N ILE A 64 -0.61 12.51 34.96
CA ILE A 64 -0.48 11.54 36.06
C ILE A 64 0.38 12.12 37.18
N LEU A 65 1.51 12.75 36.86
CA LEU A 65 2.46 13.31 37.83
C LEU A 65 1.89 14.52 38.57
N ASN A 66 1.05 15.31 37.93
CA ASN A 66 0.47 16.51 38.56
C ASN A 66 -0.82 16.23 39.35
N GLU A 67 -1.20 14.95 39.51
CA GLU A 67 -2.43 14.54 40.20
C GLU A 67 -3.72 15.22 39.66
N GLN A 68 -3.65 15.80 38.48
CA GLN A 68 -4.80 16.44 37.82
C GLN A 68 -5.60 15.40 37.03
N ASP A 69 -6.86 15.25 37.37
CA ASP A 69 -7.73 14.29 36.72
C ASP A 69 -7.88 14.58 35.22
N TYR A 70 -7.81 15.86 34.82
CA TYR A 70 -7.84 16.25 33.41
C TYR A 70 -7.01 17.50 33.16
N LEU A 71 -6.06 17.42 32.20
CA LEU A 71 -5.52 18.59 31.51
C LEU A 71 -6.43 18.84 30.30
N PRO A 72 -7.14 19.97 30.21
CA PRO A 72 -8.05 20.25 29.08
C PRO A 72 -7.36 20.06 27.72
N LEU A 73 -6.09 20.49 27.65
CA LEU A 73 -5.27 20.34 26.43
C LEU A 73 -5.16 18.88 25.98
N ASN A 74 -5.05 17.93 26.91
CA ASN A 74 -4.90 16.52 26.59
C ASN A 74 -6.19 15.92 26.01
N TYR A 75 -7.34 16.29 26.57
CA TYR A 75 -8.63 15.81 26.10
C TYR A 75 -9.00 16.38 24.71
N PHE A 76 -8.64 17.64 24.46
CA PHE A 76 -8.88 18.27 23.17
C PHE A 76 -7.91 17.78 22.09
N THR A 77 -6.66 17.50 22.42
CA THR A 77 -5.62 17.26 21.42
C THR A 77 -5.30 15.80 21.18
N SER A 78 -5.47 14.92 22.19
CA SER A 78 -5.11 13.49 22.06
C SER A 78 -5.82 12.78 20.92
N PRO A 79 -7.16 12.90 20.72
CA PRO A 79 -7.84 12.26 19.61
C PRO A 79 -7.36 12.77 18.26
N LEU A 80 -7.03 14.06 18.17
CA LEU A 80 -6.54 14.68 16.94
C LEU A 80 -5.12 14.21 16.62
N PHE A 81 -4.21 14.17 17.59
CA PHE A 81 -2.87 13.65 17.38
C PHE A 81 -2.87 12.17 17.02
N LEU A 82 -3.67 11.36 17.69
CA LEU A 82 -3.85 9.95 17.33
C LEU A 82 -4.31 9.80 15.90
N PHE A 83 -5.29 10.60 15.48
CA PHE A 83 -5.80 10.56 14.13
C PHE A 83 -4.79 10.98 13.07
N PHE A 84 -3.98 12.01 13.33
CA PHE A 84 -2.86 12.38 12.45
C PHE A 84 -1.79 11.29 12.39
N ALA A 85 -1.50 10.61 13.51
CA ALA A 85 -0.60 9.45 13.52
C ALA A 85 -1.12 8.36 12.57
N ILE A 86 -2.43 8.08 12.61
CA ILE A 86 -3.10 7.16 11.68
C ILE A 86 -2.90 7.56 10.21
N CYS A 87 -3.08 8.82 9.88
CA CYS A 87 -2.89 9.30 8.51
C CYS A 87 -1.43 9.14 8.04
N PHE A 88 -0.45 9.35 8.93
CA PHE A 88 0.95 9.12 8.61
C PHE A 88 1.24 7.64 8.34
N ASP A 89 0.74 6.72 9.15
CA ASP A 89 0.95 5.29 8.94
C ASP A 89 0.21 4.77 7.71
N LEU A 90 -1.01 5.26 7.43
CA LEU A 90 -1.72 4.98 6.20
C LEU A 90 -0.89 5.42 4.98
N THR A 91 -0.31 6.61 5.04
CA THR A 91 0.56 7.13 3.98
C THR A 91 1.81 6.28 3.83
N ALA A 92 2.43 5.85 4.94
CA ALA A 92 3.57 4.94 4.92
C ALA A 92 3.23 3.59 4.28
N CYS A 93 2.07 3.02 4.64
CA CYS A 93 1.57 1.78 4.07
C CYS A 93 1.42 1.88 2.54
N ILE A 94 0.86 2.98 2.03
CA ILE A 94 0.69 3.20 0.60
C ILE A 94 2.03 3.39 -0.11
N TYR A 95 2.98 4.12 0.48
CA TYR A 95 4.34 4.19 -0.08
C TYR A 95 5.02 2.83 -0.18
N LEU A 96 4.80 1.94 0.81
CA LEU A 96 5.36 0.59 0.80
C LEU A 96 4.72 -0.31 -0.26
N LEU A 97 3.39 -0.23 -0.44
CA LEU A 97 2.65 -1.10 -1.34
C LEU A 97 2.70 -0.63 -2.80
N HIS A 98 2.74 0.67 -3.03
CA HIS A 98 2.58 1.24 -4.38
C HIS A 98 3.73 2.14 -4.82
N GLY A 99 4.67 2.47 -3.95
CA GLY A 99 5.77 3.37 -4.26
C GLY A 99 5.34 4.83 -4.53
N LYS A 100 4.09 5.18 -4.34
CA LYS A 100 3.48 6.49 -4.63
C LYS A 100 2.81 7.07 -3.40
N ARG A 101 2.64 8.40 -3.37
CA ARG A 101 1.93 9.06 -2.27
C ARG A 101 0.41 8.98 -2.44
N LEU A 102 -0.29 8.99 -1.32
CA LEU A 102 -1.74 9.21 -1.32
C LEU A 102 -2.07 10.56 -1.95
N SER A 103 -3.20 10.64 -2.65
CA SER A 103 -3.69 11.92 -3.13
C SER A 103 -4.10 12.81 -1.95
N VAL A 104 -3.83 14.10 -2.07
CA VAL A 104 -4.22 15.08 -1.04
C VAL A 104 -5.74 15.04 -0.79
N ARG A 105 -6.54 14.79 -1.83
CA ARG A 105 -8.00 14.65 -1.71
C ARG A 105 -8.41 13.49 -0.82
N THR A 106 -7.73 12.35 -0.95
CA THR A 106 -7.98 11.16 -0.10
C THR A 106 -7.60 11.45 1.36
N ILE A 107 -6.46 12.10 1.59
CA ILE A 107 -6.02 12.49 2.93
C ILE A 107 -7.04 13.46 3.56
N ILE A 108 -7.47 14.46 2.83
CA ILE A 108 -8.49 15.43 3.29
C ILE A 108 -9.81 14.72 3.59
N ALA A 109 -10.24 13.77 2.75
CA ALA A 109 -11.48 13.04 2.97
C ALA A 109 -11.49 12.24 4.29
N PHE A 110 -10.35 11.68 4.69
CA PHE A 110 -10.19 11.01 5.98
C PHE A 110 -10.06 11.99 7.16
N ILE A 111 -9.40 13.15 6.98
CA ILE A 111 -9.14 14.09 8.08
C ILE A 111 -10.36 14.93 8.40
N MET A 112 -11.10 15.38 7.40
CA MET A 112 -12.17 16.39 7.56
C MET A 112 -13.29 16.01 8.55
N PRO A 113 -13.82 14.77 8.58
CA PRO A 113 -14.89 14.44 9.52
C PRO A 113 -14.45 14.59 10.98
N VAL A 114 -13.26 14.10 11.32
CA VAL A 114 -12.71 14.20 12.69
C VAL A 114 -12.44 15.65 13.09
N VAL A 115 -11.82 16.41 12.19
CA VAL A 115 -11.53 17.84 12.43
C VAL A 115 -12.83 18.65 12.58
N CYS A 116 -13.86 18.40 11.78
CA CYS A 116 -15.13 19.07 11.89
C CYS A 116 -15.82 18.83 13.24
N ILE A 117 -15.84 17.58 13.71
CA ILE A 117 -16.45 17.25 15.01
C ILE A 117 -15.62 17.84 16.14
N TRP A 118 -14.28 17.75 16.05
CA TRP A 118 -13.37 18.36 17.03
C TRP A 118 -13.57 19.87 17.11
N LEU A 119 -13.67 20.58 15.98
CA LEU A 119 -13.99 22.00 15.93
C LEU A 119 -15.37 22.31 16.53
N THR A 120 -16.36 21.46 16.26
CA THR A 120 -17.71 21.63 16.85
C THR A 120 -17.65 21.53 18.37
N HIS A 121 -16.88 20.58 18.91
CA HIS A 121 -16.69 20.47 20.36
C HIS A 121 -16.07 21.74 20.98
N ILE A 122 -15.06 22.31 20.33
CA ILE A 122 -14.44 23.58 20.74
C ILE A 122 -15.44 24.74 20.63
N LEU A 123 -16.20 24.83 19.53
CA LEU A 123 -17.19 25.89 19.32
C LEU A 123 -18.34 25.85 20.33
N VAL A 124 -18.65 24.68 20.87
CA VAL A 124 -19.62 24.55 21.98
C VAL A 124 -19.01 24.95 23.32
N TYR A 125 -17.72 24.65 23.53
CA TYR A 125 -17.02 24.99 24.78
C TYR A 125 -16.80 26.50 24.96
N ILE A 126 -16.26 27.18 23.94
CA ILE A 126 -15.84 28.58 24.03
C ILE A 126 -16.97 29.55 24.44
N PRO A 127 -18.18 29.48 23.88
CA PRO A 127 -19.29 30.40 24.27
C PRO A 127 -19.74 30.22 25.71
N LEU A 128 -19.58 29.00 26.26
CA LEU A 128 -20.04 28.67 27.63
C LEU A 128 -19.02 29.05 28.70
N HIS A 129 -17.73 28.93 28.41
CA HIS A 129 -16.65 29.00 29.39
C HIS A 129 -15.48 29.93 29.00
N GLY A 130 -15.59 30.58 27.83
CA GLY A 130 -14.52 31.43 27.31
C GLY A 130 -13.27 30.62 26.93
N LEU A 131 -12.10 31.25 26.96
CA LEU A 131 -10.80 30.61 26.74
C LEU A 131 -10.17 30.06 28.02
N THR A 132 -10.98 29.83 29.06
CA THR A 132 -10.49 29.32 30.34
C THR A 132 -10.22 27.83 30.26
N LEU A 133 -8.96 27.45 30.22
CA LEU A 133 -8.52 26.04 30.17
C LEU A 133 -8.29 25.47 31.59
N SER A 134 -9.12 25.85 32.57
CA SER A 134 -9.07 25.23 33.90
C SER A 134 -9.62 23.82 33.86
N PRO A 135 -8.98 22.83 34.49
CA PRO A 135 -9.46 21.46 34.59
C PRO A 135 -10.86 21.38 35.21
N ASP A 136 -11.12 22.14 36.26
CA ASP A 136 -12.42 22.10 36.95
C ASP A 136 -13.57 22.59 36.06
N VAL A 137 -13.34 23.69 35.33
CA VAL A 137 -14.32 24.21 34.36
C VAL A 137 -14.60 23.23 33.23
N TYR A 138 -13.54 22.56 32.76
CA TYR A 138 -13.69 21.59 31.68
C TYR A 138 -14.41 20.31 32.14
N ASN A 139 -14.17 19.85 33.35
CA ASN A 139 -14.88 18.72 33.93
C ASN A 139 -16.39 19.00 34.06
N VAL A 140 -16.76 20.19 34.53
CA VAL A 140 -18.17 20.62 34.58
C VAL A 140 -18.78 20.70 33.17
N PHE A 141 -18.02 21.18 32.19
CA PHE A 141 -18.47 21.20 30.80
C PHE A 141 -18.73 19.80 30.24
N LEU A 142 -17.86 18.81 30.53
CA LEU A 142 -18.03 17.43 30.06
C LEU A 142 -19.31 16.74 30.54
N GLU A 143 -19.89 17.21 31.65
CA GLU A 143 -21.18 16.74 32.17
C GLU A 143 -22.37 17.37 31.45
N THR A 144 -22.16 18.40 30.62
CA THR A 144 -23.24 19.05 29.88
C THR A 144 -23.71 18.20 28.70
N PRO A 145 -25.04 18.18 28.40
CA PRO A 145 -25.55 17.41 27.28
C PRO A 145 -24.90 17.69 25.92
N PRO A 146 -24.55 18.95 25.55
CA PRO A 146 -23.86 19.23 24.30
C PRO A 146 -22.45 18.61 24.23
N ALA A 147 -21.70 18.65 25.36
CA ALA A 147 -20.37 18.05 25.42
C ALA A 147 -20.43 16.54 25.30
N ILE A 148 -21.34 15.89 26.03
CA ILE A 148 -21.61 14.46 25.96
C ILE A 148 -21.93 14.07 24.51
N PHE A 149 -22.82 14.80 23.84
CA PHE A 149 -23.20 14.54 22.45
C PHE A 149 -21.99 14.64 21.50
N THR A 150 -21.19 15.70 21.59
CA THR A 150 -20.02 15.88 20.71
C THR A 150 -18.94 14.82 20.97
N CYS A 151 -18.74 14.38 22.22
CA CYS A 151 -17.83 13.26 22.54
C CYS A 151 -18.31 11.96 21.91
N TYR A 152 -19.58 11.61 22.04
CA TYR A 152 -20.12 10.40 21.39
C TYR A 152 -20.02 10.48 19.86
N MET A 153 -20.29 11.64 19.26
CA MET A 153 -20.11 11.83 17.82
C MET A 153 -18.65 11.65 17.41
N LEU A 154 -17.68 12.12 18.18
CA LEU A 154 -16.27 11.93 17.91
C LEU A 154 -15.90 10.43 17.93
N TYR A 155 -16.34 9.68 18.95
CA TYR A 155 -16.09 8.24 19.04
C TYR A 155 -16.73 7.45 17.89
N ILE A 156 -17.98 7.73 17.57
CA ILE A 156 -18.66 7.09 16.44
C ILE A 156 -17.91 7.37 15.14
N THR A 157 -17.47 8.60 14.93
CA THR A 157 -16.71 8.99 13.75
C THR A 157 -15.35 8.26 13.69
N LEU A 158 -14.62 8.17 14.79
CA LEU A 158 -13.35 7.43 14.84
C LEU A 158 -13.54 5.93 14.51
N VAL A 159 -14.64 5.32 14.96
CA VAL A 159 -14.96 3.92 14.62
C VAL A 159 -15.29 3.79 13.11
N ILE A 160 -16.13 4.67 12.57
CA ILE A 160 -16.50 4.66 11.14
C ILE A 160 -15.26 4.86 10.26
N GLU A 161 -14.43 5.84 10.60
CA GLU A 161 -13.16 6.10 9.89
C GLU A 161 -12.20 4.92 9.99
N GLY A 162 -12.09 4.30 11.17
CA GLY A 162 -11.28 3.11 11.36
C GLY A 162 -11.72 1.95 10.45
N LEU A 163 -13.02 1.70 10.34
CA LEU A 163 -13.58 0.70 9.42
C LEU A 163 -13.33 1.08 7.95
N GLY A 164 -13.46 2.37 7.62
CA GLY A 164 -13.16 2.91 6.30
C GLY A 164 -11.69 2.70 5.91
N ILE A 165 -10.76 2.95 6.83
CA ILE A 165 -9.32 2.72 6.64
C ILE A 165 -9.02 1.22 6.46
N LEU A 166 -9.60 0.35 7.28
CA LEU A 166 -9.47 -1.11 7.15
C LEU A 166 -9.91 -1.60 5.77
N TRP A 167 -11.08 -1.16 5.32
CA TRP A 167 -11.60 -1.48 3.98
C TRP A 167 -10.67 -0.96 2.88
N PHE A 168 -10.24 0.31 2.98
CA PHE A 168 -9.35 0.95 2.02
C PHE A 168 -8.03 0.20 1.89
N VAL A 169 -7.34 -0.10 3.01
CA VAL A 169 -6.04 -0.80 2.99
C VAL A 169 -6.20 -2.24 2.50
N SER A 170 -7.27 -2.94 2.87
CA SER A 170 -7.57 -4.29 2.35
C SER A 170 -7.71 -4.29 0.83
N LYS A 171 -8.37 -3.27 0.27
CA LYS A 171 -8.45 -3.07 -1.18
C LYS A 171 -7.07 -2.80 -1.79
N GLN A 172 -6.25 -1.95 -1.17
CA GLN A 172 -4.89 -1.67 -1.65
C GLN A 172 -3.99 -2.92 -1.63
N ILE A 173 -4.07 -3.74 -0.59
CA ILE A 173 -3.36 -5.03 -0.52
C ILE A 173 -3.81 -5.97 -1.65
N THR A 174 -5.10 -6.00 -1.97
CA THR A 174 -5.63 -6.83 -3.06
C THR A 174 -5.07 -6.38 -4.41
N VAL A 175 -5.09 -5.07 -4.69
CA VAL A 175 -4.52 -4.48 -5.91
C VAL A 175 -3.01 -4.77 -5.99
N PHE A 176 -2.28 -4.59 -4.89
CA PHE A 176 -0.86 -4.90 -4.81
C PHE A 176 -0.58 -6.38 -5.13
N ARG A 177 -1.35 -7.32 -4.54
CA ARG A 177 -1.21 -8.76 -4.82
C ARG A 177 -1.41 -9.08 -6.28
N GLN A 178 -2.49 -8.56 -6.89
CA GLN A 178 -2.78 -8.79 -8.31
C GLN A 178 -1.63 -8.26 -9.18
N HIS A 179 -1.09 -7.10 -8.85
CA HIS A 179 0.01 -6.51 -9.60
C HIS A 179 1.30 -7.34 -9.47
N ILE A 180 1.67 -7.75 -8.27
CA ILE A 180 2.84 -8.62 -8.04
C ILE A 180 2.66 -9.98 -8.73
N ASP A 181 1.46 -10.54 -8.73
CA ASP A 181 1.14 -11.80 -9.43
C ASP A 181 1.26 -11.66 -10.96
N ASN A 182 1.07 -10.46 -11.49
CA ASN A 182 1.28 -10.17 -12.91
C ASN A 182 2.74 -9.87 -13.26
N TYR A 183 3.56 -9.47 -12.28
CA TYR A 183 4.93 -9.01 -12.55
C TYR A 183 5.99 -10.08 -12.26
N TYR A 184 5.84 -10.86 -11.18
CA TYR A 184 6.85 -11.77 -10.68
C TYR A 184 6.39 -13.23 -10.65
N ILE A 185 7.37 -14.14 -10.86
CA ILE A 185 7.24 -15.59 -10.68
C ILE A 185 8.26 -16.04 -9.64
N GLY A 186 7.93 -17.11 -8.87
CA GLY A 186 8.87 -17.76 -7.98
C GLY A 186 9.15 -17.02 -6.67
N GLU A 187 10.41 -16.93 -6.28
CA GLU A 187 10.84 -16.47 -4.95
C GLU A 187 10.48 -15.02 -4.65
N ASN A 188 10.57 -14.13 -5.62
CA ASN A 188 10.24 -12.71 -5.45
C ASN A 188 8.77 -12.50 -5.07
N LYS A 189 7.87 -13.34 -5.58
CA LYS A 189 6.47 -13.36 -5.15
C LYS A 189 6.34 -13.75 -3.68
N SER A 190 7.12 -14.72 -3.21
CA SER A 190 7.14 -15.11 -1.79
C SER A 190 7.64 -13.98 -0.89
N ARG A 191 8.66 -13.25 -1.33
CA ARG A 191 9.24 -12.11 -0.59
C ARG A 191 8.25 -10.96 -0.44
N SER A 192 7.40 -10.68 -1.44
CA SER A 192 6.41 -9.61 -1.39
C SER A 192 5.42 -9.73 -0.20
N ARG A 193 5.22 -10.94 0.32
CA ARG A 193 4.39 -11.19 1.51
C ARG A 193 4.88 -10.44 2.75
N TRP A 194 6.18 -10.14 2.84
CA TRP A 194 6.72 -9.33 3.94
C TRP A 194 6.20 -7.89 3.95
N LEU A 195 6.05 -7.26 2.77
CA LEU A 195 5.46 -5.92 2.68
C LEU A 195 4.00 -5.92 3.12
N ILE A 196 3.26 -6.95 2.73
CA ILE A 196 1.88 -7.13 3.18
C ILE A 196 1.82 -7.36 4.70
N ALA A 197 2.74 -8.15 5.25
CA ALA A 197 2.81 -8.39 6.70
C ALA A 197 3.08 -7.09 7.48
N VAL A 198 3.98 -6.23 6.99
CA VAL A 198 4.23 -4.90 7.58
C VAL A 198 2.97 -4.03 7.50
N ALA A 199 2.29 -3.98 6.35
CA ALA A 199 1.04 -3.24 6.21
C ALA A 199 -0.05 -3.74 7.16
N LEU A 200 -0.20 -5.06 7.31
CA LEU A 200 -1.16 -5.67 8.25
C LEU A 200 -0.79 -5.41 9.71
N SER A 201 0.50 -5.37 10.06
CA SER A 201 0.92 -5.07 11.44
C SER A 201 0.66 -3.61 11.83
N LEU A 202 0.77 -2.67 10.90
CA LEU A 202 0.34 -1.28 11.09
C LEU A 202 -1.17 -1.20 11.33
N ILE A 203 -1.96 -1.93 10.54
CA ILE A 203 -3.42 -1.99 10.75
C ILE A 203 -3.76 -2.57 12.12
N LEU A 204 -3.09 -3.64 12.55
CA LEU A 204 -3.32 -4.25 13.86
C LEU A 204 -3.08 -3.27 15.01
N TYR A 205 -2.06 -2.43 14.88
CA TYR A 205 -1.79 -1.36 15.84
C TYR A 205 -2.99 -0.41 16.01
N TYR A 206 -3.67 -0.07 14.90
CA TYR A 206 -4.86 0.77 14.95
C TYR A 206 -6.07 0.08 15.56
N VAL A 207 -6.31 -1.16 15.16
CA VAL A 207 -7.41 -1.94 15.73
C VAL A 207 -7.28 -1.98 17.25
N VAL A 208 -6.09 -2.24 17.76
CA VAL A 208 -5.81 -2.22 19.20
C VAL A 208 -6.08 -0.82 19.79
N SER A 209 -5.64 0.25 19.14
CA SER A 209 -5.86 1.62 19.61
C SER A 209 -7.35 2.03 19.61
N ILE A 210 -8.13 1.60 18.63
CA ILE A 210 -9.58 1.86 18.58
C ILE A 210 -10.31 1.09 19.67
N ILE A 211 -9.94 -0.18 19.91
CA ILE A 211 -10.53 -1.00 20.97
C ILE A 211 -10.23 -0.38 22.33
N ASP A 212 -9.01 0.08 22.56
CA ASP A 212 -8.61 0.75 23.80
C ASP A 212 -9.47 1.99 24.06
N ILE A 213 -9.63 2.86 23.08
CA ILE A 213 -10.51 4.03 23.16
C ILE A 213 -11.97 3.63 23.42
N ALA A 214 -12.47 2.57 22.78
CA ALA A 214 -13.88 2.16 22.88
C ALA A 214 -14.25 1.53 24.23
N LEU A 215 -13.32 0.83 24.88
CA LEU A 215 -13.61 0.09 26.11
C LEU A 215 -13.61 0.95 27.37
N PHE A 216 -13.00 2.15 27.37
CA PHE A 216 -12.98 3.09 28.51
C PHE A 216 -12.66 2.48 29.88
N ASN A 217 -11.83 1.44 29.91
CA ASN A 217 -11.53 0.69 31.13
C ASN A 217 -10.08 0.90 31.55
N ARG A 218 -9.86 1.58 32.68
CA ARG A 218 -8.51 1.91 33.21
C ARG A 218 -7.59 0.70 33.40
N PHE A 219 -8.13 -0.47 33.70
CA PHE A 219 -7.35 -1.70 33.86
C PHE A 219 -6.88 -2.22 32.50
N LEU A 220 -7.77 -2.20 31.51
CA LEU A 220 -7.47 -2.62 30.15
C LEU A 220 -6.53 -1.64 29.44
N ASP A 221 -6.64 -0.32 29.70
CA ASP A 221 -5.75 0.70 29.17
C ASP A 221 -4.26 0.37 29.41
N ASN A 222 -3.90 -0.08 30.61
CA ASN A 222 -2.54 -0.55 30.90
C ASN A 222 -2.10 -1.70 30.00
N ILE A 223 -2.96 -2.68 29.81
CA ILE A 223 -2.66 -3.85 28.97
C ILE A 223 -2.49 -3.41 27.51
N PHE A 224 -3.39 -2.55 27.03
CA PHE A 224 -3.31 -2.02 25.67
C PHE A 224 -2.08 -1.17 25.44
N MET A 225 -1.64 -0.38 26.43
CA MET A 225 -0.39 0.39 26.32
C MET A 225 0.85 -0.50 26.17
N TRP A 226 0.94 -1.61 26.90
CA TRP A 226 2.01 -2.60 26.72
C TRP A 226 1.95 -3.25 25.35
N ILE A 227 0.76 -3.65 24.88
CA ILE A 227 0.55 -4.21 23.55
C ILE A 227 0.97 -3.22 22.46
N ARG A 228 0.57 -1.95 22.58
CA ARG A 228 0.94 -0.89 21.63
C ARG A 228 2.45 -0.65 21.58
N SER A 229 3.12 -0.58 22.73
CA SER A 229 4.57 -0.43 22.80
C SER A 229 5.30 -1.59 22.13
N PHE A 230 4.83 -2.83 22.35
CA PHE A 230 5.37 -4.02 21.72
C PHE A 230 5.13 -4.02 20.19
N LEU A 231 3.92 -3.67 19.74
CA LEU A 231 3.59 -3.58 18.32
C LEU A 231 4.38 -2.48 17.61
N ALA A 232 4.60 -1.32 18.26
CA ALA A 232 5.41 -0.25 17.71
C ALA A 232 6.85 -0.72 17.45
N LEU A 233 7.46 -1.43 18.42
CA LEU A 233 8.79 -2.00 18.27
C LEU A 233 8.83 -3.08 17.15
N LEU A 234 7.83 -3.96 17.13
CA LEU A 234 7.71 -5.00 16.11
C LEU A 234 7.61 -4.37 14.71
N ASN A 235 6.79 -3.33 14.55
CA ASN A 235 6.63 -2.60 13.29
C ASN A 235 7.93 -1.95 12.84
N ALA A 236 8.68 -1.32 13.76
CA ALA A 236 9.97 -0.72 13.44
C ALA A 236 10.99 -1.77 12.94
N VAL A 237 11.09 -2.90 13.64
CA VAL A 237 11.99 -4.01 13.23
C VAL A 237 11.54 -4.61 11.89
N ALA A 238 10.24 -4.86 11.71
CA ALA A 238 9.69 -5.39 10.47
C ALA A 238 9.94 -4.44 9.29
N PHE A 239 9.76 -3.14 9.50
CA PHE A 239 10.04 -2.13 8.48
C PHE A 239 11.51 -2.10 8.06
N ILE A 240 12.45 -2.15 9.01
CA ILE A 240 13.88 -2.20 8.71
C ILE A 240 14.21 -3.46 7.89
N LYS A 241 13.66 -4.62 8.29
CA LYS A 241 13.90 -5.91 7.60
C LYS A 241 13.27 -5.96 6.21
N CYS A 242 12.22 -5.20 5.93
CA CYS A 242 11.61 -5.25 4.61
C CYS A 242 12.34 -4.41 3.54
N ARG A 243 13.37 -3.65 3.92
CA ARG A 243 14.14 -2.80 3.00
C ARG A 243 14.72 -3.55 1.79
N PRO A 244 15.46 -4.67 1.92
CA PRO A 244 15.95 -5.39 0.75
C PRO A 244 14.82 -5.92 -0.13
N VAL A 245 13.74 -6.42 0.49
CA VAL A 245 12.56 -6.90 -0.25
C VAL A 245 11.90 -5.78 -1.06
N TYR A 246 11.81 -4.59 -0.48
CA TYR A 246 11.27 -3.42 -1.17
C TYR A 246 12.09 -3.07 -2.43
N TRP A 247 13.42 -3.13 -2.34
CA TRP A 247 14.30 -2.88 -3.48
C TRP A 247 14.15 -3.92 -4.59
N ASP A 248 14.00 -5.19 -4.24
CA ASP A 248 13.79 -6.27 -5.19
C ASP A 248 12.44 -6.11 -5.93
N ILE A 249 11.44 -5.53 -5.28
CA ILE A 249 10.08 -5.37 -5.82
C ILE A 249 9.86 -4.00 -6.48
N LYS A 250 10.70 -3.01 -6.16
CA LYS A 250 10.57 -1.63 -6.68
C LYS A 250 10.39 -1.52 -8.20
N PRO A 251 11.05 -2.32 -9.06
CA PRO A 251 10.83 -2.25 -10.50
C PRO A 251 9.37 -2.46 -10.91
N ALA A 252 8.60 -3.29 -10.18
CA ALA A 252 7.19 -3.49 -10.44
C ALA A 252 6.33 -2.22 -10.21
N PHE A 253 6.78 -1.29 -9.36
CA PHE A 253 6.04 -0.06 -9.11
C PHE A 253 6.08 0.94 -10.28
N ALA A 254 7.10 0.86 -11.13
CA ALA A 254 7.22 1.73 -12.30
C ALA A 254 6.09 1.48 -13.31
N ASP A 255 5.63 0.23 -13.41
CA ASP A 255 4.56 -0.19 -14.32
C ASP A 255 3.17 -0.13 -13.70
N MET A 256 3.08 0.18 -12.40
CA MET A 256 1.82 0.49 -11.74
C MET A 256 1.26 1.81 -12.24
N GLU A 257 0.87 1.89 -13.50
CA GLU A 257 -0.03 2.94 -13.96
C GLU A 257 -1.40 2.66 -13.37
N VAL A 258 -1.73 3.49 -12.41
CA VAL A 258 -2.94 3.32 -11.64
C VAL A 258 -4.10 3.81 -12.48
N ASP A 259 -4.90 2.89 -12.93
CA ASP A 259 -6.21 3.12 -13.54
C ASP A 259 -7.26 3.60 -12.51
N HIS A 260 -6.81 4.00 -11.32
CA HIS A 260 -7.62 4.50 -10.23
C HIS A 260 -7.37 6.00 -10.03
N GLY A 261 -7.74 6.81 -11.02
CA GLY A 261 -7.45 8.23 -11.21
C GLY A 261 -7.75 9.20 -10.06
N TYR A 262 -8.15 8.72 -8.88
CA TYR A 262 -8.48 9.57 -7.73
C TYR A 262 -7.72 9.25 -6.45
N ILE A 263 -7.01 8.13 -6.36
CA ILE A 263 -6.34 7.68 -5.12
C ILE A 263 -4.87 8.12 -5.10
N PHE A 264 -4.22 8.18 -6.26
CA PHE A 264 -2.81 8.54 -6.40
C PHE A 264 -2.66 9.83 -7.22
N GLU A 265 -1.61 10.60 -6.94
CA GLU A 265 -1.29 11.73 -7.82
C GLU A 265 -0.80 11.23 -9.18
N PRO A 266 -1.31 11.81 -10.28
CA PRO A 266 -0.81 11.48 -11.60
C PRO A 266 0.69 11.79 -11.69
N THR A 267 1.48 10.84 -12.19
CA THR A 267 2.89 11.11 -12.51
C THR A 267 2.93 12.26 -13.52
N PRO A 268 3.76 13.30 -13.32
CA PRO A 268 3.92 14.33 -14.33
C PRO A 268 4.36 13.67 -15.63
N LYS A 269 3.61 13.89 -16.70
CA LYS A 269 3.98 13.43 -18.05
C LYS A 269 5.39 13.94 -18.34
N PRO A 270 6.31 13.10 -18.88
CA PRO A 270 7.61 13.59 -19.31
C PRO A 270 7.37 14.72 -20.32
N ARG A 271 7.98 15.88 -20.08
CA ARG A 271 7.97 16.97 -21.06
C ARG A 271 8.55 16.41 -22.35
N PRO A 272 7.88 16.60 -23.50
CA PRO A 272 8.48 16.23 -24.77
C PRO A 272 9.83 16.94 -24.88
N ALA A 273 10.85 16.16 -25.24
CA ALA A 273 12.18 16.70 -25.47
C ALA A 273 12.05 17.85 -26.49
N HIS A 274 12.46 19.03 -26.08
CA HIS A 274 12.56 20.18 -26.97
C HIS A 274 13.65 19.87 -28.03
N ASN A 275 13.20 19.43 -29.19
CA ASN A 275 14.04 19.50 -30.37
C ASN A 275 14.17 20.97 -30.73
N ASN A 276 15.30 21.55 -30.39
CA ASN A 276 15.77 22.82 -30.95
C ASN A 276 16.08 22.63 -32.43
N SER A 277 15.09 22.85 -33.26
CA SER A 277 15.33 23.22 -34.66
C SER A 277 14.66 24.58 -34.89
N ASN A 278 15.49 25.59 -34.97
CA ASN A 278 15.16 26.97 -35.38
C ASN A 278 14.42 26.95 -36.71
N VAL A 279 13.14 27.34 -36.70
CA VAL A 279 12.48 27.91 -37.88
C VAL A 279 11.65 29.08 -37.39
N THR A 280 12.12 30.27 -37.72
CA THR A 280 11.40 31.53 -37.64
C THR A 280 10.28 31.57 -38.66
N VAL A 281 9.03 31.65 -38.20
CA VAL A 281 7.90 32.12 -39.01
C VAL A 281 7.05 33.03 -38.12
N SER A 282 6.93 34.26 -38.56
CA SER A 282 6.12 35.32 -37.99
C SER A 282 4.63 35.01 -38.05
N PRO A 283 3.82 35.47 -37.08
CA PRO A 283 2.38 35.25 -37.11
C PRO A 283 1.67 36.33 -37.89
N ASP A 284 0.78 35.91 -38.79
CA ASP A 284 -0.24 36.74 -39.44
C ASP A 284 -1.48 36.82 -38.53
N PRO A 285 -2.08 38.00 -38.33
CA PRO A 285 -3.19 38.20 -37.41
C PRO A 285 -4.54 38.20 -38.13
N ALA A 286 -5.12 37.03 -38.37
CA ALA A 286 -6.53 36.94 -38.74
C ALA A 286 -7.03 35.51 -38.57
N ASP A 287 -7.55 35.15 -37.37
CA ASP A 287 -8.63 34.17 -37.21
C ASP A 287 -9.08 34.10 -35.75
N LEU A 288 -9.79 35.15 -35.33
CA LEU A 288 -10.68 35.16 -34.16
C LEU A 288 -12.11 34.93 -34.67
N ALA A 289 -12.52 33.66 -34.77
CA ALA A 289 -13.92 33.33 -34.98
C ALA A 289 -14.33 32.19 -34.06
N ILE A 290 -15.07 32.58 -33.06
CA ILE A 290 -16.18 31.91 -32.35
C ILE A 290 -16.38 30.41 -32.70
N ARG A 291 -16.09 29.49 -31.77
CA ARG A 291 -16.67 28.14 -31.75
C ARG A 291 -17.62 27.97 -30.58
N GLN A 292 -18.87 27.74 -30.96
CA GLN A 292 -19.96 27.26 -30.09
C GLN A 292 -19.69 25.85 -29.61
N PRO A 293 -20.30 25.39 -28.48
CA PRO A 293 -20.08 24.06 -27.94
C PRO A 293 -20.85 23.01 -28.76
N GLU A 294 -20.14 22.11 -29.39
CA GLU A 294 -20.73 20.92 -30.02
C GLU A 294 -21.04 19.85 -29.00
N THR A 295 -22.25 19.36 -29.07
CA THR A 295 -22.85 18.21 -28.39
C THR A 295 -22.02 16.96 -28.54
N LEU A 296 -21.80 16.24 -27.41
CA LEU A 296 -21.25 14.89 -27.33
C LEU A 296 -22.18 13.90 -28.08
N GLU A 297 -21.83 13.52 -29.27
CA GLU A 297 -22.33 12.30 -29.90
C GLU A 297 -21.36 11.13 -29.60
N THR A 298 -21.89 10.13 -28.93
CA THR A 298 -21.30 8.81 -28.68
C THR A 298 -20.99 8.10 -30.00
N LYS A 299 -19.71 7.80 -30.26
CA LYS A 299 -19.26 6.85 -31.27
C LYS A 299 -18.73 5.56 -30.63
N PRO A 300 -19.44 4.43 -30.68
CA PRO A 300 -18.96 3.14 -30.21
C PRO A 300 -18.67 2.13 -31.33
N ALA A 301 -18.01 2.47 -32.42
CA ALA A 301 -17.80 1.49 -33.48
C ALA A 301 -16.39 1.46 -34.11
N GLU A 302 -15.51 2.40 -33.86
CA GLU A 302 -14.17 2.42 -34.47
C GLU A 302 -13.04 1.94 -33.55
N GLU A 303 -13.25 1.84 -32.22
CA GLU A 303 -12.23 1.35 -31.29
C GLU A 303 -12.04 -0.18 -31.31
N ASP A 304 -13.05 -0.96 -31.65
CA ASP A 304 -12.94 -2.42 -31.66
C ASP A 304 -12.13 -2.97 -32.86
N CYS A 305 -12.22 -2.34 -34.04
CA CYS A 305 -11.48 -2.80 -35.21
C CYS A 305 -9.96 -2.58 -35.11
N HIS A 306 -9.52 -1.54 -34.41
CA HIS A 306 -8.10 -1.29 -34.13
C HIS A 306 -7.53 -2.18 -33.00
N ARG A 307 -8.36 -2.65 -32.08
CA ARG A 307 -7.94 -3.60 -31.03
C ARG A 307 -7.64 -4.98 -31.59
N ASP A 308 -8.49 -5.49 -32.49
CA ASP A 308 -8.32 -6.84 -33.05
C ASP A 308 -7.09 -6.95 -33.94
N SER A 309 -6.76 -5.92 -34.71
CA SER A 309 -5.56 -5.91 -35.55
C SER A 309 -4.26 -5.81 -34.71
N ASN A 310 -4.28 -5.09 -33.60
CA ASN A 310 -3.15 -5.02 -32.67
C ASN A 310 -2.93 -6.36 -31.94
N TYR A 311 -3.99 -7.05 -31.52
CA TYR A 311 -3.83 -8.33 -30.83
C TYR A 311 -3.35 -9.47 -31.74
N SER A 312 -3.67 -9.47 -33.03
CA SER A 312 -3.16 -10.46 -33.98
C SER A 312 -1.64 -10.33 -34.19
N THR A 313 -1.12 -9.10 -34.24
CA THR A 313 0.31 -8.85 -34.33
C THR A 313 1.04 -9.28 -33.05
N ILE A 314 0.45 -8.98 -31.88
CA ILE A 314 1.02 -9.39 -30.59
C ILE A 314 1.00 -10.91 -30.44
N ASP A 315 -0.07 -11.59 -30.89
CA ASP A 315 -0.17 -13.05 -30.85
C ASP A 315 0.94 -13.72 -31.68
N ALA A 316 1.27 -13.17 -32.86
CA ALA A 316 2.39 -13.65 -33.67
C ALA A 316 3.74 -13.51 -32.94
N ILE A 317 4.02 -12.33 -32.34
CA ILE A 317 5.25 -12.08 -31.57
C ILE A 317 5.34 -13.02 -30.36
N VAL A 318 4.25 -13.20 -29.62
CA VAL A 318 4.18 -14.11 -28.46
C VAL A 318 4.40 -15.55 -28.88
N THR A 319 3.79 -15.98 -29.98
CA THR A 319 3.95 -17.35 -30.51
C THR A 319 5.39 -17.60 -30.97
N GLU A 320 6.02 -16.66 -31.65
CA GLU A 320 7.44 -16.73 -32.01
C GLU A 320 8.33 -16.84 -30.78
N TRP A 321 8.10 -16.02 -29.75
CA TRP A 321 8.87 -16.06 -28.50
C TRP A 321 8.72 -17.39 -27.76
N ILE A 322 7.51 -17.97 -27.71
CA ILE A 322 7.29 -19.29 -27.09
C ILE A 322 8.01 -20.39 -27.87
N GLY A 323 8.04 -20.29 -29.23
CA GLY A 323 8.66 -21.25 -30.12
C GLY A 323 10.21 -21.19 -30.17
N ARG A 324 10.83 -20.27 -29.48
CA ARG A 324 12.31 -20.14 -29.43
C ARG A 324 12.95 -21.41 -28.88
N ALA A 325 14.07 -21.81 -29.48
CA ALA A 325 14.81 -23.02 -29.10
C ALA A 325 15.38 -22.94 -27.66
N ASP A 326 15.72 -21.73 -27.19
CA ASP A 326 16.24 -21.49 -25.84
C ASP A 326 15.17 -21.49 -24.74
N LYS A 327 13.88 -21.60 -25.12
CA LYS A 327 12.73 -21.66 -24.20
C LYS A 327 12.85 -20.68 -23.03
N PRO A 328 12.84 -19.39 -23.28
CA PRO A 328 13.17 -18.38 -22.28
C PRO A 328 12.19 -18.36 -21.08
N TYR A 329 10.97 -18.91 -21.24
CA TYR A 329 9.98 -19.05 -20.18
C TYR A 329 10.36 -20.09 -19.09
N LEU A 330 11.36 -20.93 -19.31
CA LEU A 330 11.85 -21.91 -18.33
C LEU A 330 12.77 -21.31 -17.28
N LYS A 331 13.19 -20.05 -17.40
CA LYS A 331 13.97 -19.37 -16.37
C LYS A 331 13.23 -19.33 -15.04
N GLU A 332 13.95 -19.57 -13.93
CA GLU A 332 13.38 -19.65 -12.58
C GLU A 332 12.67 -18.36 -12.15
N SER A 333 13.28 -17.21 -12.38
CA SER A 333 12.77 -15.90 -11.94
C SER A 333 12.65 -14.93 -13.11
N ILE A 334 11.73 -15.21 -14.04
CA ILE A 334 11.46 -14.31 -15.16
C ILE A 334 10.39 -13.27 -14.77
N THR A 335 10.58 -12.02 -15.21
CA THR A 335 9.60 -10.93 -15.00
C THR A 335 8.92 -10.57 -16.31
N ILE A 336 7.71 -10.01 -16.21
CA ILE A 336 6.97 -9.54 -17.40
C ILE A 336 7.74 -8.47 -18.16
N MET A 337 8.52 -7.62 -17.46
CA MET A 337 9.37 -6.60 -18.07
C MET A 337 10.45 -7.24 -18.97
N GLN A 338 11.15 -8.26 -18.45
CA GLN A 338 12.17 -8.99 -19.22
C GLN A 338 11.57 -9.70 -20.44
N VAL A 339 10.35 -10.23 -20.32
CA VAL A 339 9.65 -10.87 -21.43
C VAL A 339 9.21 -9.82 -22.47
N ALA A 340 8.68 -8.70 -22.01
CA ALA A 340 8.29 -7.59 -22.88
C ALA A 340 9.49 -7.03 -23.65
N ASP A 341 10.63 -6.82 -22.97
CA ASP A 341 11.88 -6.39 -23.60
C ASP A 341 12.37 -7.37 -24.67
N GLN A 342 12.32 -8.69 -24.40
CA GLN A 342 12.69 -9.74 -25.36
C GLN A 342 11.77 -9.80 -26.58
N MET A 343 10.53 -9.38 -26.43
CA MET A 343 9.52 -9.33 -27.48
C MET A 343 9.50 -7.96 -28.20
N GLY A 344 10.25 -6.95 -27.71
CA GLY A 344 10.15 -5.57 -28.21
C GLY A 344 8.79 -4.92 -27.93
N LEU A 345 8.08 -5.37 -26.90
CA LEU A 345 6.75 -4.89 -26.50
C LEU A 345 6.85 -4.01 -25.26
N ASN A 346 5.86 -3.14 -25.09
CA ASN A 346 5.65 -2.44 -23.83
C ASN A 346 5.03 -3.42 -22.81
N THR A 347 5.50 -3.41 -21.55
CA THR A 347 5.04 -4.27 -20.45
C THR A 347 3.51 -4.23 -20.28
N ARG A 348 2.91 -3.03 -20.35
CA ARG A 348 1.45 -2.84 -20.26
C ARG A 348 0.71 -3.54 -21.40
N LEU A 349 1.23 -3.44 -22.61
CA LEU A 349 0.64 -4.07 -23.78
C LEU A 349 0.64 -5.60 -23.67
N LEU A 350 1.78 -6.17 -23.24
CA LEU A 350 1.92 -7.60 -22.98
C LEU A 350 1.00 -8.05 -21.85
N SER A 351 0.93 -7.29 -20.74
CA SER A 351 0.04 -7.60 -19.61
C SER A 351 -1.42 -7.61 -20.02
N ASN A 352 -1.87 -6.60 -20.78
CA ASN A 352 -3.23 -6.52 -21.29
C ASN A 352 -3.56 -7.68 -22.25
N TYR A 353 -2.63 -8.03 -23.14
CA TYR A 353 -2.78 -9.16 -24.03
C TYR A 353 -2.95 -10.49 -23.25
N ILE A 354 -2.06 -10.76 -22.28
CA ILE A 354 -2.12 -12.00 -21.47
C ILE A 354 -3.43 -12.07 -20.69
N ASN A 355 -3.84 -10.96 -20.07
CA ASN A 355 -5.07 -10.93 -19.28
C ASN A 355 -6.33 -11.07 -20.15
N ASN A 356 -6.42 -10.36 -21.28
CA ASN A 356 -7.64 -10.29 -22.09
C ASN A 356 -7.74 -11.43 -23.11
N VAL A 357 -6.62 -11.83 -23.75
CA VAL A 357 -6.63 -12.84 -24.79
C VAL A 357 -6.35 -14.23 -24.23
N LYS A 358 -5.37 -14.39 -23.34
CA LYS A 358 -5.06 -15.70 -22.74
C LYS A 358 -5.89 -15.98 -21.46
N GLY A 359 -6.64 -14.99 -20.94
CA GLY A 359 -7.50 -15.13 -19.75
C GLY A 359 -6.73 -15.49 -18.47
N LYS A 360 -5.44 -15.16 -18.41
CA LYS A 360 -4.53 -15.51 -17.30
C LYS A 360 -3.72 -14.31 -16.89
N ASN A 361 -3.31 -14.24 -15.61
CA ASN A 361 -2.25 -13.32 -15.24
C ASN A 361 -0.88 -13.84 -15.70
N PHE A 362 0.14 -13.01 -15.75
CA PHE A 362 1.48 -13.35 -16.24
C PHE A 362 2.05 -14.60 -15.56
N ASN A 363 1.95 -14.70 -14.23
CA ASN A 363 2.43 -15.84 -13.47
C ASN A 363 1.70 -17.15 -13.86
N ALA A 364 0.37 -17.09 -13.98
CA ALA A 364 -0.42 -18.25 -14.39
C ALA A 364 -0.11 -18.66 -15.84
N TRP A 365 0.13 -17.68 -16.72
CA TRP A 365 0.50 -17.94 -18.10
C TRP A 365 1.87 -18.62 -18.23
N ILE A 366 2.91 -18.11 -17.57
CA ILE A 366 4.24 -18.74 -17.60
C ILE A 366 4.21 -20.13 -16.93
N ASN A 367 3.52 -20.28 -15.80
CA ASN A 367 3.37 -21.59 -15.16
C ASN A 367 2.65 -22.60 -16.07
N PHE A 368 1.66 -22.15 -16.83
CA PHE A 368 1.02 -22.96 -17.84
C PHE A 368 2.00 -23.43 -18.90
N LEU A 369 2.84 -22.55 -19.46
CA LEU A 369 3.89 -22.92 -20.43
C LEU A 369 4.89 -23.90 -19.85
N LYS A 370 5.34 -23.69 -18.60
CA LYS A 370 6.24 -24.60 -17.89
C LYS A 370 5.63 -26.00 -17.69
N VAL A 371 4.33 -26.07 -17.36
CA VAL A 371 3.61 -27.35 -17.19
C VAL A 371 3.44 -28.06 -18.52
N GLU A 372 3.11 -27.37 -19.62
CA GLU A 372 3.04 -27.97 -20.95
C GLU A 372 4.38 -28.59 -21.36
N GLU A 373 5.49 -27.90 -21.13
CA GLU A 373 6.83 -28.45 -21.37
C GLU A 373 7.15 -29.61 -20.43
N THR A 374 6.74 -29.53 -19.16
CA THR A 374 6.91 -30.64 -18.19
C THR A 374 6.20 -31.90 -18.67
N LYS A 375 5.00 -31.78 -19.21
CA LYS A 375 4.25 -32.94 -19.75
C LYS A 375 5.04 -33.64 -20.85
N ARG A 376 5.66 -32.89 -21.75
CA ARG A 376 6.48 -33.42 -22.82
C ARG A 376 7.68 -34.23 -22.26
N VAL A 377 8.42 -33.60 -21.31
CA VAL A 377 9.61 -34.24 -20.71
C VAL A 377 9.25 -35.49 -19.89
N LEU A 378 8.12 -35.46 -19.16
CA LEU A 378 7.63 -36.60 -18.39
C LEU A 378 7.33 -37.84 -19.25
N LEU A 379 6.93 -37.65 -20.51
CA LEU A 379 6.60 -38.73 -21.43
C LEU A 379 7.81 -39.18 -22.26
N GLU A 380 8.77 -38.28 -22.52
CA GLU A 380 10.03 -38.63 -23.23
C GLU A 380 10.94 -39.49 -22.40
N ASP A 381 11.11 -39.19 -21.11
CA ASP A 381 11.92 -39.99 -20.18
C ASP A 381 11.15 -40.26 -18.88
N ARG A 382 10.54 -41.43 -18.82
CA ARG A 382 9.76 -41.88 -17.67
C ARG A 382 10.59 -42.24 -16.45
N SER A 383 11.91 -42.44 -16.59
CA SER A 383 12.79 -42.78 -15.51
C SER A 383 13.38 -41.60 -14.77
N ARG A 384 13.29 -40.41 -15.38
CA ARG A 384 13.96 -39.22 -14.88
C ARG A 384 13.37 -38.71 -13.55
N PRO A 385 14.21 -38.37 -12.54
CA PRO A 385 13.76 -37.88 -11.26
C PRO A 385 12.98 -36.56 -11.37
N LEU A 386 11.85 -36.44 -10.63
CA LEU A 386 11.05 -35.20 -10.64
C LEU A 386 11.81 -33.97 -10.16
N GLY A 387 12.84 -34.15 -9.31
CA GLY A 387 13.69 -33.04 -8.85
C GLY A 387 14.51 -32.43 -9.98
N GLU A 388 15.09 -33.26 -10.86
CA GLU A 388 15.82 -32.78 -12.04
C GLU A 388 14.93 -32.08 -13.03
N ILE A 389 13.75 -32.67 -13.30
CA ILE A 389 12.76 -32.06 -14.18
C ILE A 389 12.31 -30.71 -13.60
N ALA A 390 12.04 -30.63 -12.30
CA ALA A 390 11.64 -29.38 -11.66
C ALA A 390 12.67 -28.28 -11.88
N TYR A 391 13.95 -28.58 -11.66
CA TYR A 391 15.04 -27.64 -11.84
C TYR A 391 15.18 -27.17 -13.29
N GLU A 392 15.15 -28.11 -14.25
CA GLU A 392 15.22 -27.78 -15.69
C GLU A 392 14.03 -26.93 -16.16
N MET A 393 12.83 -27.20 -15.62
CA MET A 393 11.63 -26.42 -15.90
C MET A 393 11.58 -25.08 -15.14
N GLY A 394 12.64 -24.72 -14.41
CA GLY A 394 12.74 -23.47 -13.68
C GLY A 394 11.80 -23.37 -12.48
N PHE A 395 11.53 -24.49 -11.82
CA PHE A 395 10.88 -24.51 -10.51
C PHE A 395 11.95 -24.60 -9.40
N THR A 396 11.68 -24.05 -8.24
CA THR A 396 12.59 -24.04 -7.09
C THR A 396 12.87 -25.46 -6.57
N ASP A 397 11.85 -26.34 -6.61
CA ASP A 397 11.91 -27.72 -6.14
C ASP A 397 10.80 -28.59 -6.73
N SER A 398 10.87 -29.91 -6.49
CA SER A 398 9.86 -30.87 -6.94
C SER A 398 8.50 -30.69 -6.28
N ALA A 399 8.44 -30.12 -5.08
CA ALA A 399 7.17 -29.85 -4.39
C ALA A 399 6.44 -28.69 -5.04
N SER A 400 7.16 -27.63 -5.42
CA SER A 400 6.63 -26.50 -6.20
C SER A 400 6.12 -26.94 -7.56
N LEU A 401 6.90 -27.74 -8.31
CA LEU A 401 6.43 -28.36 -9.55
C LEU A 401 5.14 -29.15 -9.34
N SER A 402 5.14 -30.08 -8.36
CA SER A 402 3.98 -30.96 -8.10
C SER A 402 2.71 -30.17 -7.77
N LYS A 403 2.85 -29.13 -6.97
CA LYS A 403 1.73 -28.24 -6.58
C LYS A 403 1.15 -27.49 -7.76
N ILE A 404 2.01 -26.88 -8.59
CA ILE A 404 1.59 -26.10 -9.75
C ILE A 404 1.03 -27.02 -10.84
N PHE A 405 1.71 -28.13 -11.12
CA PHE A 405 1.23 -29.13 -12.09
C PHE A 405 -0.15 -29.66 -11.71
N LYS A 406 -0.36 -30.07 -10.44
CA LYS A 406 -1.66 -30.53 -9.95
C LYS A 406 -2.73 -29.44 -10.03
N SER A 407 -2.38 -28.17 -9.85
CA SER A 407 -3.36 -27.06 -9.93
C SER A 407 -3.83 -26.80 -11.36
N ILE A 408 -3.02 -27.15 -12.37
CA ILE A 408 -3.33 -26.94 -13.80
C ILE A 408 -3.95 -28.21 -14.41
N GLU A 409 -3.35 -29.38 -14.16
CA GLU A 409 -3.75 -30.66 -14.76
C GLU A 409 -4.75 -31.47 -13.91
N GLY A 410 -5.00 -31.06 -12.67
CA GLY A 410 -5.86 -31.78 -11.73
C GLY A 410 -5.22 -33.00 -11.05
N ILE A 411 -4.12 -33.54 -11.59
CA ILE A 411 -3.38 -34.71 -11.08
C ILE A 411 -1.91 -34.39 -10.89
N PRO A 412 -1.21 -35.09 -9.97
CA PRO A 412 0.23 -34.88 -9.77
C PRO A 412 1.07 -35.38 -10.96
N PRO A 413 2.32 -34.86 -11.17
CA PRO A 413 3.21 -35.29 -12.25
C PRO A 413 3.50 -36.78 -12.26
N SER A 414 3.64 -37.41 -11.09
CA SER A 414 3.89 -38.86 -10.96
C SER A 414 2.71 -39.69 -11.49
N VAL A 415 1.49 -39.27 -11.21
CA VAL A 415 0.26 -39.92 -11.70
C VAL A 415 0.11 -39.69 -13.20
N TYR A 416 0.42 -38.49 -13.67
CA TYR A 416 0.38 -38.14 -15.10
C TYR A 416 1.33 -39.06 -15.89
N ARG A 417 2.59 -39.24 -15.41
CA ARG A 417 3.59 -40.11 -16.01
C ARG A 417 3.16 -41.58 -16.11
N GLN A 418 2.33 -42.06 -15.16
CA GLN A 418 1.83 -43.45 -15.15
C GLN A 418 0.64 -43.68 -16.08
N ARG A 419 -0.19 -42.64 -16.27
CA ARG A 419 -1.43 -42.76 -17.06
C ARG A 419 -1.23 -42.58 -18.56
N HIS A 420 -0.24 -41.83 -18.94
CA HIS A 420 0.09 -41.53 -20.34
C HIS A 420 1.41 -42.18 -20.76
#